data_39798131f58ef63a194216f72bd6df4d
#
_entry.id   39798131f58ef63a194216f72bd6df4d
#
_cell.length_a   1.000
_cell.length_b   1.000
_cell.length_c   1.000
_cell.angle_alpha   90.00
_cell.angle_beta   90.00
_cell.angle_gamma   90.00
#
_symmetry.space_group_name_H-M   'P 1'
#
loop_
_entity.id
_entity.type
_entity.pdbx_description
1 polymer ?
#
loop_
_entity_poly.entity_id
_entity_poly.type
_entity_poly.pdbx_seq_one_letter_code
_entity_poly.pdbx_strand_id
1 'polypeptide(L)'
;MSSASAATSVGKSAGNPAGNNLDDYQTLFQLAPVSLWLEDFSAVREYFAQLRKEGVTDLRAHLRADPRQAAQCSALIRVIDVNQRTLELFRAADLDDLVANLDTVFRDDMLDQHVEELGQLWDGGNRFASQTVNYALDGERLDIQLEATVLPGHEDTWERVLLSIRDITPRMRTERELRRSEQYALGLFEHSPVSLWVEDFSAVKVLLDEVRGAGITDFRTFLNVHPDFVSRCMQEIRVLDVNQQTLQMFGADSKQALLSRLGDVFRDDMRIHFAEQLIDLWHEKLWQQREVINYALDGRAVDVFMQWSVFPGREADWDQVLVSLTDITARKKAEAYVEFLGKHDVLTKLYNRAYYEDELARLGRKGPWPVSVVAVDLNGLKVVNDQFGHADGDGLLRRTGEVLKKAVGEQACVARIGGDEFMILLPGRDERGAATVVEQIGKVVELNNQFYPGTRLSLSIGHATCLQGDRLNEVVKLADSRMYQAKRDYYTTLANERRRD
;
A
#
# COMPACT_ATOMS: atom_id res chain seq x y z
N MET A 1 -79.12 14.92 -21.72
CA MET A 1 -80.30 13.97 -21.81
C MET A 1 -80.14 13.02 -20.66
N SER A 2 -80.83 13.31 -19.64
CA SER A 2 -82.02 12.69 -19.09
C SER A 2 -81.72 11.48 -18.25
N SER A 3 -81.76 11.67 -16.96
CA SER A 3 -82.73 11.18 -15.94
C SER A 3 -82.62 9.67 -15.70
N ALA A 4 -82.63 9.14 -14.49
CA ALA A 4 -83.61 9.34 -13.45
C ALA A 4 -83.15 8.74 -12.10
N SER A 5 -83.60 9.40 -11.04
CA SER A 5 -83.73 9.02 -9.63
C SER A 5 -84.31 7.63 -9.37
N ALA A 6 -83.75 6.97 -8.34
CA ALA A 6 -84.57 6.04 -7.51
C ALA A 6 -84.02 6.10 -6.08
N ALA A 7 -84.73 6.76 -5.22
CA ALA A 7 -84.61 6.66 -3.77
C ALA A 7 -85.20 5.34 -3.29
N THR A 8 -84.46 4.59 -2.48
CA THR A 8 -85.00 3.47 -1.68
C THR A 8 -84.63 3.68 -0.23
N SER A 9 -85.60 3.92 0.59
CA SER A 9 -85.52 4.02 2.04
C SER A 9 -85.08 2.69 2.65
N VAL A 10 -84.07 2.68 3.46
CA VAL A 10 -83.78 1.53 4.34
C VAL A 10 -83.86 2.00 5.79
N GLY A 11 -84.65 1.28 6.52
CA GLY A 11 -85.11 1.54 7.87
C GLY A 11 -83.96 1.58 8.86
N LYS A 12 -84.09 2.47 9.85
CA LYS A 12 -83.32 2.47 11.08
C LYS A 12 -83.66 1.27 11.92
N SER A 13 -82.70 0.32 12.05
CA SER A 13 -82.65 -0.62 13.14
C SER A 13 -81.64 0.00 14.18
N ALA A 14 -82.16 0.40 15.32
CA ALA A 14 -81.42 0.82 16.46
C ALA A 14 -80.75 -0.39 17.12
N GLY A 15 -79.52 -0.78 16.66
CA GLY A 15 -78.62 -1.69 17.35
C GLY A 15 -77.76 -0.90 18.35
N ASN A 16 -77.63 -1.47 19.52
CA ASN A 16 -76.93 -0.93 20.71
C ASN A 16 -75.50 -0.51 20.36
N PRO A 17 -75.08 0.80 20.47
CA PRO A 17 -73.80 1.25 19.99
C PRO A 17 -72.61 0.87 20.88
N ALA A 18 -72.84 0.23 22.06
CA ALA A 18 -71.76 -0.12 23.02
C ALA A 18 -71.12 -1.50 22.74
N GLY A 19 -71.80 -2.44 22.08
CA GLY A 19 -71.26 -3.79 21.82
C GLY A 19 -70.32 -3.81 20.60
N ASN A 20 -70.59 -3.03 19.56
CA ASN A 20 -69.80 -3.00 18.33
C ASN A 20 -68.40 -2.37 18.49
N ASN A 21 -68.27 -1.41 19.44
CA ASN A 21 -66.98 -0.73 19.63
C ASN A 21 -65.91 -1.61 20.27
N LEU A 22 -66.24 -2.51 21.20
CA LEU A 22 -65.27 -3.38 21.89
C LEU A 22 -64.71 -4.46 20.93
N ASP A 23 -65.58 -5.06 20.11
CA ASP A 23 -65.17 -6.08 19.12
C ASP A 23 -64.28 -5.42 18.03
N ASP A 24 -64.58 -4.18 17.64
CA ASP A 24 -63.76 -3.44 16.67
C ASP A 24 -62.35 -3.08 17.21
N TYR A 25 -62.22 -2.68 18.48
CA TYR A 25 -60.93 -2.41 19.12
C TYR A 25 -60.08 -3.66 19.28
N GLN A 26 -60.70 -4.77 19.68
CA GLN A 26 -60.00 -6.06 19.82
C GLN A 26 -59.52 -6.58 18.46
N THR A 27 -60.31 -6.42 17.43
CA THR A 27 -59.93 -6.74 16.07
C THR A 27 -58.77 -5.89 15.58
N LEU A 28 -58.79 -4.58 15.81
CA LEU A 28 -57.68 -3.66 15.47
C LEU A 28 -56.39 -3.99 16.20
N PHE A 29 -56.44 -4.34 17.49
CA PHE A 29 -55.28 -4.78 18.26
C PHE A 29 -54.69 -6.06 17.67
N GLN A 30 -55.52 -7.09 17.41
CA GLN A 30 -55.06 -8.38 16.89
C GLN A 30 -54.48 -8.31 15.46
N LEU A 31 -55.06 -7.44 14.61
CA LEU A 31 -54.63 -7.28 13.21
C LEU A 31 -53.55 -6.22 12.98
N ALA A 32 -53.07 -5.55 14.06
CA ALA A 32 -52.02 -4.53 13.93
C ALA A 32 -50.75 -5.10 13.28
N PRO A 33 -50.14 -4.40 12.31
CA PRO A 33 -48.95 -4.90 11.59
C PRO A 33 -47.66 -4.85 12.40
N VAL A 34 -47.73 -4.47 13.66
CA VAL A 34 -46.63 -4.39 14.61
C VAL A 34 -46.92 -5.28 15.81
N SER A 35 -45.90 -5.83 16.46
CA SER A 35 -46.03 -6.57 17.70
C SER A 35 -46.53 -5.62 18.79
N LEU A 36 -47.66 -5.94 19.42
CA LEU A 36 -48.29 -5.18 20.50
C LEU A 36 -48.46 -6.06 21.74
N TRP A 37 -48.05 -5.49 22.89
CA TRP A 37 -48.22 -6.08 24.20
C TRP A 37 -49.06 -5.12 25.07
N LEU A 38 -50.01 -5.68 25.77
CA LEU A 38 -50.72 -4.96 26.82
C LEU A 38 -50.29 -5.51 28.16
N GLU A 39 -49.74 -4.65 29.00
CA GLU A 39 -49.09 -5.05 30.24
C GLU A 39 -49.62 -4.23 31.43
N ASP A 40 -49.53 -4.82 32.63
CA ASP A 40 -49.88 -4.19 33.89
C ASP A 40 -48.57 -3.91 34.69
N PHE A 41 -48.31 -2.64 34.90
CA PHE A 41 -47.14 -2.12 35.65
C PHE A 41 -47.54 -1.59 37.04
N SER A 42 -48.74 -1.87 37.52
CA SER A 42 -49.23 -1.34 38.83
C SER A 42 -48.31 -1.72 39.99
N ALA A 43 -47.85 -2.97 40.01
CA ALA A 43 -46.89 -3.43 41.04
C ALA A 43 -45.51 -2.75 40.94
N VAL A 44 -45.04 -2.42 39.73
CA VAL A 44 -43.80 -1.64 39.52
C VAL A 44 -43.97 -0.24 40.08
N ARG A 45 -45.12 0.41 39.85
CA ARG A 45 -45.43 1.72 40.36
C ARG A 45 -45.45 1.73 41.91
N GLU A 46 -46.11 0.74 42.51
CA GLU A 46 -46.11 0.58 43.99
C GLU A 46 -44.68 0.40 44.52
N TYR A 47 -43.88 -0.43 43.88
CA TYR A 47 -42.47 -0.60 44.23
C TYR A 47 -41.67 0.69 44.14
N PHE A 48 -41.88 1.48 43.10
CA PHE A 48 -41.28 2.81 42.95
C PHE A 48 -41.68 3.76 44.06
N ALA A 49 -42.98 3.72 44.48
CA ALA A 49 -43.46 4.53 45.61
C ALA A 49 -42.79 4.13 46.92
N GLN A 50 -42.49 2.83 47.14
CA GLN A 50 -41.76 2.34 48.26
C GLN A 50 -40.30 2.80 48.23
N LEU A 51 -39.58 2.64 47.13
CA LEU A 51 -38.18 3.09 47.00
C LEU A 51 -38.04 4.60 47.27
N ARG A 52 -38.99 5.42 46.81
CA ARG A 52 -39.00 6.86 47.12
C ARG A 52 -39.16 7.14 48.62
N LYS A 53 -39.98 6.35 49.33
CA LYS A 53 -40.11 6.45 50.80
C LYS A 53 -38.82 6.01 51.54
N GLU A 54 -38.06 5.09 50.94
CA GLU A 54 -36.75 4.63 51.46
C GLU A 54 -35.63 5.62 51.12
N GLY A 55 -35.90 6.70 50.40
CA GLY A 55 -34.95 7.77 50.10
C GLY A 55 -34.15 7.59 48.81
N VAL A 56 -34.54 6.67 47.93
CA VAL A 56 -33.93 6.52 46.63
C VAL A 56 -34.29 7.71 45.73
N THR A 57 -33.31 8.44 45.30
CA THR A 57 -33.48 9.63 44.40
C THR A 57 -33.08 9.33 42.96
N ASP A 58 -32.14 8.39 42.75
CA ASP A 58 -31.66 7.94 41.44
C ASP A 58 -31.92 6.44 41.31
N LEU A 59 -32.98 6.09 40.55
CA LEU A 59 -33.35 4.69 40.32
C LEU A 59 -32.30 3.97 39.50
N ARG A 60 -31.72 4.61 38.50
CA ARG A 60 -30.72 3.98 37.61
C ARG A 60 -29.50 3.57 38.39
N ALA A 61 -28.96 4.45 39.23
CA ALA A 61 -27.84 4.15 40.10
C ALA A 61 -28.17 3.02 41.09
N HIS A 62 -29.39 3.04 41.64
CA HIS A 62 -29.86 2.03 42.58
C HIS A 62 -29.96 0.64 41.95
N LEU A 63 -30.58 0.51 40.77
CA LEU A 63 -30.75 -0.77 40.07
C LEU A 63 -29.41 -1.32 39.51
N ARG A 64 -28.52 -0.45 39.08
CA ARG A 64 -27.17 -0.87 38.62
C ARG A 64 -26.28 -1.36 39.76
N ALA A 65 -26.51 -0.89 40.98
CA ALA A 65 -25.76 -1.34 42.15
C ALA A 65 -26.09 -2.79 42.56
N ASP A 66 -27.34 -3.25 42.29
CA ASP A 66 -27.76 -4.64 42.49
C ASP A 66 -28.65 -5.13 41.34
N PRO A 67 -28.09 -5.85 40.35
CA PRO A 67 -28.83 -6.36 39.19
C PRO A 67 -30.07 -7.21 39.54
N ARG A 68 -30.09 -7.82 40.75
CA ARG A 68 -31.25 -8.61 41.20
C ARG A 68 -32.49 -7.75 41.36
N GLN A 69 -32.34 -6.47 41.72
CA GLN A 69 -33.45 -5.53 41.85
C GLN A 69 -34.07 -5.16 40.51
N ALA A 70 -33.26 -5.05 39.44
CA ALA A 70 -33.76 -4.87 38.07
C ALA A 70 -34.57 -6.08 37.63
N ALA A 71 -34.07 -7.31 37.84
CA ALA A 71 -34.80 -8.55 37.60
C ALA A 71 -36.11 -8.65 38.42
N GLN A 72 -36.10 -8.17 39.67
CA GLN A 72 -37.30 -8.10 40.51
C GLN A 72 -38.33 -7.12 39.89
N CYS A 73 -37.93 -5.97 39.40
CA CYS A 73 -38.82 -5.04 38.71
C CYS A 73 -39.49 -5.70 37.48
N SER A 74 -38.69 -6.41 36.66
CA SER A 74 -39.21 -7.13 35.49
C SER A 74 -40.26 -8.20 35.89
N ALA A 75 -40.02 -8.93 37.00
CA ALA A 75 -40.93 -9.95 37.50
C ALA A 75 -42.27 -9.37 38.06
N LEU A 76 -42.33 -8.08 38.35
CA LEU A 76 -43.53 -7.37 38.78
C LEU A 76 -44.45 -6.97 37.59
N ILE A 77 -43.96 -7.02 36.36
CA ILE A 77 -44.69 -6.68 35.16
C ILE A 77 -45.56 -7.92 34.80
N ARG A 78 -46.83 -7.70 34.60
CA ARG A 78 -47.76 -8.76 34.21
C ARG A 78 -48.24 -8.53 32.79
N VAL A 79 -48.01 -9.49 31.91
CA VAL A 79 -48.57 -9.49 30.54
C VAL A 79 -50.06 -9.76 30.63
N ILE A 80 -50.88 -8.87 30.07
CA ILE A 80 -52.37 -9.01 30.05
C ILE A 80 -52.80 -9.68 28.73
N ASP A 81 -52.26 -9.17 27.59
CA ASP A 81 -52.60 -9.65 26.26
C ASP A 81 -51.48 -9.32 25.26
N VAL A 82 -51.38 -10.09 24.20
CA VAL A 82 -50.49 -9.82 23.05
C VAL A 82 -51.26 -10.05 21.75
N ASN A 83 -50.88 -9.32 20.70
CA ASN A 83 -51.50 -9.53 19.41
C ASN A 83 -50.86 -10.68 18.61
N GLN A 84 -51.54 -11.09 17.52
CA GLN A 84 -51.05 -12.14 16.64
C GLN A 84 -49.61 -11.91 16.13
N ARG A 85 -49.29 -10.64 15.81
CA ARG A 85 -47.94 -10.28 15.33
C ARG A 85 -46.85 -10.50 16.38
N THR A 86 -47.17 -10.38 17.66
CA THR A 86 -46.27 -10.72 18.76
C THR A 86 -45.95 -12.21 18.78
N LEU A 87 -47.00 -13.08 18.71
CA LEU A 87 -46.79 -14.51 18.70
C LEU A 87 -45.95 -14.97 17.51
N GLU A 88 -46.20 -14.40 16.35
CA GLU A 88 -45.38 -14.67 15.14
C GLU A 88 -43.93 -14.24 15.33
N LEU A 89 -43.70 -13.03 15.85
CA LEU A 89 -42.34 -12.45 16.05
C LEU A 89 -41.53 -13.32 17.02
N PHE A 90 -42.12 -13.69 18.15
CA PHE A 90 -41.47 -14.48 19.17
C PHE A 90 -41.59 -16.00 18.99
N ARG A 91 -42.31 -16.43 17.94
CA ARG A 91 -42.57 -17.87 17.63
C ARG A 91 -43.20 -18.63 18.77
N ALA A 92 -44.10 -17.99 19.46
CA ALA A 92 -44.92 -18.57 20.50
C ALA A 92 -46.22 -19.14 19.91
N ALA A 93 -46.70 -20.27 20.44
CA ALA A 93 -47.92 -20.88 19.99
C ALA A 93 -49.16 -20.06 20.41
N ASP A 94 -49.15 -19.51 21.59
CA ASP A 94 -50.22 -18.69 22.17
C ASP A 94 -49.63 -17.80 23.31
N LEU A 95 -50.50 -17.03 23.98
CA LEU A 95 -50.12 -16.16 25.10
C LEU A 95 -49.53 -16.96 26.26
N ASP A 96 -50.14 -18.11 26.61
CA ASP A 96 -49.70 -18.94 27.74
C ASP A 96 -48.29 -19.50 27.51
N ASP A 97 -48.02 -19.96 26.27
CA ASP A 97 -46.66 -20.39 25.88
C ASP A 97 -45.63 -19.25 25.94
N LEU A 98 -45.97 -18.03 25.46
CA LEU A 98 -45.11 -16.88 25.53
C LEU A 98 -44.82 -16.48 27.00
N VAL A 99 -45.86 -16.43 27.84
CA VAL A 99 -45.72 -16.01 29.24
C VAL A 99 -44.93 -17.05 30.07
N ALA A 100 -45.10 -18.34 29.78
CA ALA A 100 -44.34 -19.40 30.44
C ALA A 100 -42.83 -19.38 30.12
N ASN A 101 -42.44 -18.72 29.04
CA ASN A 101 -41.07 -18.69 28.53
C ASN A 101 -40.48 -17.25 28.45
N LEU A 102 -41.00 -16.30 29.23
CA LEU A 102 -40.50 -14.91 29.23
C LEU A 102 -39.03 -14.80 29.63
N ASP A 103 -38.49 -15.71 30.39
CA ASP A 103 -37.06 -15.81 30.76
C ASP A 103 -36.16 -16.13 29.55
N THR A 104 -36.76 -16.80 28.52
CA THR A 104 -36.07 -17.02 27.25
C THR A 104 -36.09 -15.77 26.38
N VAL A 105 -37.19 -15.01 26.41
CA VAL A 105 -37.34 -13.76 25.64
C VAL A 105 -36.46 -12.66 26.19
N PHE A 106 -36.40 -12.55 27.52
CA PHE A 106 -35.70 -11.53 28.27
C PHE A 106 -34.45 -12.11 28.96
N ARG A 107 -33.28 -11.98 28.30
CA ARG A 107 -32.01 -12.49 28.84
C ARG A 107 -31.14 -11.35 29.35
N ASP A 108 -30.00 -11.71 29.98
CA ASP A 108 -29.09 -10.80 30.68
C ASP A 108 -28.62 -9.57 29.88
N ASP A 109 -28.49 -9.69 28.53
CA ASP A 109 -28.06 -8.59 27.65
C ASP A 109 -29.06 -7.41 27.62
N MET A 110 -30.29 -7.58 28.14
CA MET A 110 -31.31 -6.52 28.13
C MET A 110 -31.38 -5.76 29.44
N LEU A 111 -30.75 -6.25 30.52
CA LEU A 111 -30.92 -5.68 31.87
C LEU A 111 -30.49 -4.20 31.93
N ASP A 112 -29.38 -3.85 31.34
CA ASP A 112 -28.89 -2.45 31.34
C ASP A 112 -29.87 -1.51 30.63
N GLN A 113 -30.46 -1.97 29.52
CA GLN A 113 -31.43 -1.17 28.75
C GLN A 113 -32.77 -1.08 29.51
N HIS A 114 -33.18 -2.16 30.17
CA HIS A 114 -34.39 -2.19 30.98
C HIS A 114 -34.29 -1.22 32.17
N VAL A 115 -33.10 -1.06 32.75
CA VAL A 115 -32.85 -0.04 33.80
C VAL A 115 -33.11 1.38 33.25
N GLU A 116 -32.74 1.66 31.99
CA GLU A 116 -33.03 2.97 31.36
C GLU A 116 -34.52 3.17 31.10
N GLU A 117 -35.24 2.12 30.67
CA GLU A 117 -36.68 2.14 30.47
C GLU A 117 -37.44 2.43 31.76
N LEU A 118 -37.11 1.69 32.86
CA LEU A 118 -37.65 1.92 34.18
C LEU A 118 -37.31 3.33 34.69
N GLY A 119 -36.08 3.82 34.41
CA GLY A 119 -35.66 5.16 34.77
C GLY A 119 -36.49 6.25 34.09
N GLN A 120 -36.93 6.08 32.83
CA GLN A 120 -37.82 7.02 32.17
C GLN A 120 -39.20 7.10 32.83
N LEU A 121 -39.75 5.96 33.30
CA LEU A 121 -40.99 5.94 34.08
C LEU A 121 -40.81 6.54 35.48
N TRP A 122 -39.66 6.29 36.14
CA TRP A 122 -39.33 6.86 37.44
C TRP A 122 -39.28 8.39 37.41
N ASP A 123 -38.75 8.99 36.34
CA ASP A 123 -38.65 10.43 36.15
C ASP A 123 -40.01 11.10 35.89
N GLY A 124 -41.10 10.34 35.93
CA GLY A 124 -42.47 10.84 35.79
C GLY A 124 -43.01 10.77 34.34
N GLY A 125 -42.32 10.06 33.48
CA GLY A 125 -42.80 9.82 32.10
C GLY A 125 -43.95 8.81 32.09
N ASN A 126 -44.96 9.05 31.19
CA ASN A 126 -46.00 8.07 30.86
C ASN A 126 -45.66 7.31 29.59
N ARG A 127 -44.40 7.48 29.10
CA ARG A 127 -43.87 6.84 27.86
C ARG A 127 -42.39 6.55 28.06
N PHE A 128 -41.93 5.50 27.42
CA PHE A 128 -40.51 5.24 27.23
C PHE A 128 -40.25 4.62 25.85
N ALA A 129 -39.06 4.75 25.37
CA ALA A 129 -38.61 4.15 24.11
C ALA A 129 -37.18 3.68 24.26
N SER A 130 -36.86 2.53 23.67
CA SER A 130 -35.52 1.97 23.68
C SER A 130 -35.23 1.17 22.41
N GLN A 131 -33.93 0.90 22.19
CA GLN A 131 -33.48 -0.13 21.27
C GLN A 131 -32.76 -1.17 22.11
N THR A 132 -33.22 -2.41 22.04
CA THR A 132 -32.72 -3.49 22.88
C THR A 132 -32.71 -4.81 22.10
N VAL A 133 -32.37 -5.88 22.79
CA VAL A 133 -32.31 -7.23 22.24
C VAL A 133 -33.31 -8.10 22.98
N ASN A 134 -34.15 -8.81 22.22
CA ASN A 134 -34.97 -9.90 22.74
C ASN A 134 -34.61 -11.19 22.01
N TYR A 135 -35.13 -12.29 22.47
CA TYR A 135 -34.94 -13.60 21.84
C TYR A 135 -36.28 -14.24 21.55
N ALA A 136 -36.43 -14.80 20.33
CA ALA A 136 -37.55 -15.67 20.05
C ALA A 136 -37.42 -16.99 20.82
N LEU A 137 -38.53 -17.72 21.02
CA LEU A 137 -38.53 -18.96 21.81
C LEU A 137 -37.67 -20.08 21.22
N ASP A 138 -37.34 -20.04 19.93
CA ASP A 138 -36.36 -20.94 19.32
C ASP A 138 -34.91 -20.50 19.51
N GLY A 139 -34.69 -19.40 20.21
CA GLY A 139 -33.35 -18.83 20.54
C GLY A 139 -32.83 -17.85 19.51
N GLU A 140 -33.57 -17.49 18.44
CA GLU A 140 -33.14 -16.45 17.51
C GLU A 140 -33.07 -15.10 18.22
N ARG A 141 -31.92 -14.40 18.05
CA ARG A 141 -31.72 -13.06 18.56
C ARG A 141 -32.45 -12.04 17.68
N LEU A 142 -33.24 -11.19 18.31
CA LEU A 142 -33.99 -10.11 17.70
C LEU A 142 -33.46 -8.76 18.20
N ASP A 143 -32.93 -7.93 17.29
CA ASP A 143 -32.69 -6.51 17.58
C ASP A 143 -34.04 -5.81 17.46
N ILE A 144 -34.54 -5.18 18.51
CA ILE A 144 -35.85 -4.57 18.52
C ILE A 144 -35.83 -3.09 18.88
N GLN A 145 -36.78 -2.34 18.33
CA GLN A 145 -37.16 -1.03 18.80
C GLN A 145 -38.46 -1.16 19.59
N LEU A 146 -38.44 -0.77 20.84
CA LEU A 146 -39.54 -0.82 21.77
C LEU A 146 -40.04 0.59 22.10
N GLU A 147 -41.35 0.79 22.05
CA GLU A 147 -42.01 2.01 22.53
C GLU A 147 -43.18 1.61 23.44
N ALA A 148 -43.21 2.18 24.64
CA ALA A 148 -44.26 1.92 25.60
C ALA A 148 -45.01 3.23 25.96
N THR A 149 -46.32 3.10 26.17
CA THR A 149 -47.18 4.22 26.54
C THR A 149 -48.23 3.74 27.57
N VAL A 150 -48.34 4.43 28.68
CA VAL A 150 -49.44 4.26 29.62
C VAL A 150 -50.71 4.73 28.93
N LEU A 151 -51.77 3.87 28.90
CA LEU A 151 -53.01 4.23 28.21
C LEU A 151 -53.77 5.34 28.93
N PRO A 152 -54.51 6.21 28.19
CA PRO A 152 -55.33 7.27 28.78
C PRO A 152 -56.30 6.75 29.86
N GLY A 153 -56.30 7.44 31.02
CA GLY A 153 -57.11 7.06 32.18
C GLY A 153 -56.46 6.04 33.15
N HIS A 154 -55.24 5.57 32.83
CA HIS A 154 -54.46 4.67 33.67
C HIS A 154 -53.15 5.31 34.16
N GLU A 155 -52.97 6.64 33.98
CA GLU A 155 -51.72 7.35 34.32
C GLU A 155 -51.40 7.29 35.82
N ASP A 156 -52.46 7.21 36.63
CA ASP A 156 -52.31 7.12 38.11
C ASP A 156 -52.16 5.69 38.64
N THR A 157 -52.41 4.66 37.84
CA THR A 157 -52.34 3.27 38.30
C THR A 157 -51.33 2.43 37.57
N TRP A 158 -51.03 2.75 36.29
CA TRP A 158 -50.22 1.97 35.37
C TRP A 158 -50.76 0.54 35.11
N GLU A 159 -52.04 0.31 35.33
CA GLU A 159 -52.70 -1.00 35.13
C GLU A 159 -52.76 -1.40 33.65
N ARG A 160 -52.60 -0.44 32.73
CA ARG A 160 -52.61 -0.69 31.30
C ARG A 160 -51.53 0.15 30.60
N VAL A 161 -50.48 -0.55 30.19
CA VAL A 161 -49.38 -0.02 29.38
C VAL A 161 -49.37 -0.74 28.06
N LEU A 162 -49.40 0.01 26.94
CA LEU A 162 -49.31 -0.56 25.61
C LEU A 162 -47.85 -0.43 25.16
N LEU A 163 -47.24 -1.58 24.83
CA LEU A 163 -45.94 -1.64 24.20
C LEU A 163 -46.07 -1.99 22.73
N SER A 164 -45.31 -1.31 21.88
CA SER A 164 -45.10 -1.69 20.49
C SER A 164 -43.68 -2.14 20.28
N ILE A 165 -43.48 -3.28 19.67
CA ILE A 165 -42.18 -3.84 19.37
C ILE A 165 -42.03 -3.97 17.86
N ARG A 166 -40.97 -3.34 17.33
CA ARG A 166 -40.62 -3.44 15.92
C ARG A 166 -39.31 -4.22 15.77
N ASP A 167 -39.33 -5.28 14.99
CA ASP A 167 -38.09 -5.98 14.60
C ASP A 167 -37.28 -5.12 13.66
N ILE A 168 -36.07 -4.77 14.10
CA ILE A 168 -35.06 -4.02 13.34
C ILE A 168 -33.85 -4.90 12.98
N THR A 169 -33.90 -6.20 13.26
CA THR A 169 -32.81 -7.16 13.01
C THR A 169 -32.31 -7.12 11.57
N PRO A 170 -33.16 -7.09 10.52
CA PRO A 170 -32.68 -7.02 9.15
C PRO A 170 -31.87 -5.77 8.87
N ARG A 171 -32.34 -4.61 9.37
CA ARG A 171 -31.62 -3.34 9.23
C ARG A 171 -30.28 -3.37 9.96
N MET A 172 -30.25 -3.85 11.20
CA MET A 172 -29.04 -3.92 12.02
C MET A 172 -28.03 -4.92 11.45
N ARG A 173 -28.47 -6.02 10.85
CA ARG A 173 -27.60 -6.98 10.13
C ARG A 173 -26.93 -6.29 8.95
N THR A 174 -27.69 -5.64 8.07
CA THR A 174 -27.15 -4.92 6.92
C THR A 174 -26.15 -3.83 7.33
N GLU A 175 -26.48 -3.07 8.37
CA GLU A 175 -25.57 -2.01 8.88
C GLU A 175 -24.27 -2.60 9.45
N ARG A 176 -24.35 -3.71 10.20
CA ARG A 176 -23.16 -4.43 10.71
C ARG A 176 -22.30 -5.00 9.58
N GLU A 177 -22.92 -5.60 8.57
CA GLU A 177 -22.24 -6.14 7.40
C GLU A 177 -21.55 -5.03 6.60
N LEU A 178 -22.21 -3.91 6.37
CA LEU A 178 -21.65 -2.75 5.68
C LEU A 178 -20.45 -2.22 6.47
N ARG A 179 -20.61 -1.97 7.75
CA ARG A 179 -19.53 -1.47 8.62
C ARG A 179 -18.34 -2.43 8.65
N ARG A 180 -18.59 -3.74 8.71
CA ARG A 180 -17.54 -4.76 8.65
C ARG A 180 -16.81 -4.74 7.31
N SER A 181 -17.55 -4.59 6.22
CA SER A 181 -16.99 -4.51 4.87
C SER A 181 -16.13 -3.26 4.69
N GLU A 182 -16.60 -2.10 5.19
CA GLU A 182 -15.85 -0.85 5.17
C GLU A 182 -14.55 -0.94 5.99
N GLN A 183 -14.62 -1.47 7.19
CA GLN A 183 -13.43 -1.68 8.04
C GLN A 183 -12.44 -2.63 7.41
N TYR A 184 -12.92 -3.70 6.77
CA TYR A 184 -12.07 -4.65 6.07
C TYR A 184 -11.36 -3.99 4.86
N ALA A 185 -12.11 -3.26 4.03
CA ALA A 185 -11.55 -2.55 2.87
C ALA A 185 -10.50 -1.50 3.30
N LEU A 186 -10.81 -0.72 4.35
CA LEU A 186 -9.89 0.26 4.91
C LEU A 186 -8.63 -0.42 5.48
N GLY A 187 -8.80 -1.55 6.17
CA GLY A 187 -7.68 -2.34 6.69
C GLY A 187 -6.76 -2.86 5.58
N LEU A 188 -7.32 -3.36 4.48
CA LEU A 188 -6.55 -3.80 3.32
C LEU A 188 -5.77 -2.65 2.68
N PHE A 189 -6.36 -1.48 2.56
CA PHE A 189 -5.71 -0.30 2.02
C PHE A 189 -4.57 0.18 2.93
N GLU A 190 -4.87 0.44 4.21
CA GLU A 190 -3.90 1.02 5.16
C GLU A 190 -2.71 0.09 5.47
N HIS A 191 -2.94 -1.23 5.55
CA HIS A 191 -1.90 -2.21 5.88
C HIS A 191 -1.32 -2.94 4.65
N SER A 192 -1.64 -2.50 3.43
CA SER A 192 -1.00 -3.02 2.23
C SER A 192 0.52 -2.82 2.31
N PRO A 193 1.35 -3.84 1.97
CA PRO A 193 2.80 -3.69 1.90
C PRO A 193 3.28 -2.88 0.68
N VAL A 194 2.35 -2.47 -0.19
CA VAL A 194 2.61 -1.64 -1.36
C VAL A 194 2.13 -0.23 -1.08
N SER A 195 2.92 0.78 -1.46
CA SER A 195 2.48 2.18 -1.41
C SER A 195 1.30 2.39 -2.35
N LEU A 196 0.15 2.79 -1.79
CA LEU A 196 -1.10 3.01 -2.50
C LEU A 196 -1.54 4.48 -2.38
N TRP A 197 -1.95 5.03 -3.53
CA TRP A 197 -2.48 6.37 -3.65
C TRP A 197 -3.84 6.30 -4.33
N VAL A 198 -4.80 7.01 -3.81
CA VAL A 198 -6.08 7.25 -4.47
C VAL A 198 -6.08 8.70 -4.92
N GLU A 199 -6.30 8.92 -6.20
CA GLU A 199 -6.17 10.23 -6.84
C GLU A 199 -7.40 10.55 -7.68
N ASP A 200 -7.68 11.85 -7.83
CA ASP A 200 -8.70 12.39 -8.73
C ASP A 200 -8.01 13.03 -9.93
N PHE A 201 -8.25 12.47 -11.11
CA PHE A 201 -7.76 12.92 -12.40
C PHE A 201 -8.85 13.60 -13.26
N SER A 202 -10.01 13.89 -12.69
CA SER A 202 -11.14 14.47 -13.43
C SER A 202 -10.77 15.77 -14.15
N ALA A 203 -10.02 16.65 -13.49
CA ALA A 203 -9.56 17.89 -14.11
C ALA A 203 -8.55 17.64 -15.24
N VAL A 204 -7.66 16.64 -15.11
CA VAL A 204 -6.75 16.24 -16.19
C VAL A 204 -7.53 15.75 -17.40
N LYS A 205 -8.59 14.94 -17.18
CA LYS A 205 -9.47 14.47 -18.25
C LYS A 205 -10.11 15.63 -18.99
N VAL A 206 -10.65 16.61 -18.25
CA VAL A 206 -11.25 17.83 -18.86
C VAL A 206 -10.22 18.55 -19.74
N LEU A 207 -8.98 18.74 -19.26
CA LEU A 207 -7.92 19.37 -20.04
C LEU A 207 -7.59 18.60 -21.33
N LEU A 208 -7.55 17.26 -21.27
CA LEU A 208 -7.33 16.42 -22.47
C LEU A 208 -8.51 16.54 -23.45
N ASP A 209 -9.75 16.57 -22.95
CA ASP A 209 -10.94 16.69 -23.77
C ASP A 209 -11.04 18.10 -24.43
N GLU A 210 -10.59 19.16 -23.74
CA GLU A 210 -10.45 20.50 -24.34
C GLU A 210 -9.48 20.49 -25.54
N VAL A 211 -8.30 19.84 -25.40
CA VAL A 211 -7.32 19.72 -26.48
C VAL A 211 -7.88 18.90 -27.65
N ARG A 212 -8.62 17.82 -27.37
CA ARG A 212 -9.35 17.06 -28.41
C ARG A 212 -10.41 17.90 -29.12
N GLY A 213 -11.17 18.65 -28.35
CA GLY A 213 -12.21 19.57 -28.86
C GLY A 213 -11.64 20.68 -29.75
N ALA A 214 -10.39 21.10 -29.52
CA ALA A 214 -9.66 22.04 -30.37
C ALA A 214 -9.14 21.41 -31.70
N GLY A 215 -9.39 20.12 -31.94
CA GLY A 215 -9.03 19.43 -33.19
C GLY A 215 -7.60 18.94 -33.25
N ILE A 216 -6.88 18.91 -32.14
CA ILE A 216 -5.52 18.35 -32.06
C ILE A 216 -5.61 16.83 -32.19
N THR A 217 -4.87 16.24 -33.15
CA THR A 217 -4.80 14.79 -33.40
C THR A 217 -3.46 14.21 -33.01
N ASP A 218 -2.37 14.96 -33.14
CA ASP A 218 -1.02 14.56 -32.71
C ASP A 218 -0.69 15.20 -31.36
N PHE A 219 -1.09 14.49 -30.31
CA PHE A 219 -0.90 14.97 -28.94
C PHE A 219 0.58 14.99 -28.51
N ARG A 220 1.42 14.09 -29.04
CA ARG A 220 2.85 14.10 -28.74
C ARG A 220 3.53 15.38 -29.28
N THR A 221 3.24 15.76 -30.52
CA THR A 221 3.72 17.03 -31.08
C THR A 221 3.17 18.23 -30.31
N PHE A 222 1.90 18.18 -29.89
CA PHE A 222 1.31 19.23 -29.05
C PHE A 222 2.09 19.41 -27.75
N LEU A 223 2.42 18.34 -27.00
CA LEU A 223 3.18 18.42 -25.75
C LEU A 223 4.61 18.95 -25.97
N ASN A 224 5.25 18.62 -27.08
CA ASN A 224 6.59 19.13 -27.40
C ASN A 224 6.60 20.66 -27.64
N VAL A 225 5.50 21.21 -28.18
CA VAL A 225 5.35 22.66 -28.42
C VAL A 225 4.83 23.39 -27.17
N HIS A 226 4.05 22.69 -26.33
CA HIS A 226 3.43 23.23 -25.11
C HIS A 226 3.88 22.47 -23.84
N PRO A 227 5.16 22.54 -23.44
CA PRO A 227 5.68 21.78 -22.29
C PRO A 227 5.00 22.20 -20.97
N ASP A 228 4.48 23.43 -20.86
CA ASP A 228 3.76 23.92 -19.69
C ASP A 228 2.42 23.20 -19.46
N PHE A 229 1.84 22.59 -20.50
CA PHE A 229 0.63 21.80 -20.37
C PHE A 229 0.80 20.60 -19.44
N VAL A 230 1.96 19.94 -19.51
CA VAL A 230 2.32 18.84 -18.60
C VAL A 230 2.30 19.31 -17.14
N SER A 231 2.93 20.47 -16.89
CA SER A 231 2.97 21.04 -15.52
C SER A 231 1.58 21.45 -15.03
N ARG A 232 0.74 22.00 -15.92
CA ARG A 232 -0.65 22.32 -15.60
C ARG A 232 -1.43 21.06 -15.22
N CYS A 233 -1.34 19.98 -16.01
CA CYS A 233 -1.99 18.72 -15.68
C CYS A 233 -1.52 18.17 -14.33
N MET A 234 -0.20 18.21 -14.03
CA MET A 234 0.33 17.77 -12.73
C MET A 234 -0.27 18.55 -11.54
N GLN A 235 -0.49 19.86 -11.70
CA GLN A 235 -1.07 20.70 -10.64
C GLN A 235 -2.56 20.45 -10.40
N GLU A 236 -3.26 19.92 -11.38
CA GLU A 236 -4.69 19.62 -11.29
C GLU A 236 -4.98 18.24 -10.65
N ILE A 237 -3.98 17.40 -10.48
CA ILE A 237 -4.16 16.11 -9.80
C ILE A 237 -4.42 16.35 -8.32
N ARG A 238 -5.47 15.73 -7.80
CA ARG A 238 -5.79 15.77 -6.37
C ARG A 238 -5.55 14.42 -5.75
N VAL A 239 -4.66 14.35 -4.78
CA VAL A 239 -4.49 13.15 -3.96
C VAL A 239 -5.63 13.10 -2.94
N LEU A 240 -6.48 12.09 -3.05
CA LEU A 240 -7.62 11.88 -2.16
C LEU A 240 -7.19 11.15 -0.89
N ASP A 241 -6.35 10.11 -1.03
CA ASP A 241 -5.83 9.36 0.11
C ASP A 241 -4.51 8.65 -0.23
N VAL A 242 -3.74 8.31 0.82
CA VAL A 242 -2.54 7.48 0.74
C VAL A 242 -2.48 6.55 1.94
N ASN A 243 -1.92 5.36 1.78
CA ASN A 243 -1.81 4.38 2.85
C ASN A 243 -0.53 4.54 3.71
N GLN A 244 -0.44 3.77 4.78
CA GLN A 244 0.69 3.80 5.71
C GLN A 244 2.04 3.50 5.03
N GLN A 245 2.07 2.57 4.07
CA GLN A 245 3.29 2.23 3.33
C GLN A 245 3.81 3.39 2.49
N THR A 246 2.92 4.23 1.96
CA THR A 246 3.30 5.47 1.27
C THR A 246 4.08 6.40 2.20
N LEU A 247 3.59 6.61 3.42
CA LEU A 247 4.27 7.47 4.40
C LEU A 247 5.66 6.93 4.73
N GLN A 248 5.79 5.62 4.93
CA GLN A 248 7.09 4.97 5.21
C GLN A 248 8.05 5.10 4.02
N MET A 249 7.59 4.86 2.80
CA MET A 249 8.42 4.92 1.58
C MET A 249 9.03 6.31 1.39
N PHE A 250 8.25 7.36 1.59
CA PHE A 250 8.67 8.74 1.38
C PHE A 250 9.18 9.45 2.64
N GLY A 251 9.18 8.78 3.79
CA GLY A 251 9.67 9.33 5.06
C GLY A 251 8.82 10.48 5.58
N ALA A 252 7.49 10.36 5.46
CA ALA A 252 6.54 11.35 5.94
C ALA A 252 5.92 10.94 7.29
N ASP A 253 5.82 11.88 8.23
CA ASP A 253 5.23 11.64 9.55
C ASP A 253 3.69 11.57 9.50
N SER A 254 3.08 12.14 8.46
CA SER A 254 1.63 12.15 8.28
C SER A 254 1.24 12.37 6.81
N LYS A 255 -0.01 12.00 6.47
CA LYS A 255 -0.60 12.28 5.15
C LYS A 255 -0.53 13.79 4.83
N GLN A 256 -0.86 14.64 5.78
CA GLN A 256 -0.83 16.09 5.59
C GLN A 256 0.59 16.62 5.31
N ALA A 257 1.61 16.10 6.01
CA ALA A 257 3.01 16.47 5.78
C ALA A 257 3.46 16.08 4.36
N LEU A 258 3.10 14.87 3.90
CA LEU A 258 3.39 14.41 2.55
C LEU A 258 2.70 15.28 1.49
N LEU A 259 1.39 15.49 1.63
CA LEU A 259 0.59 16.22 0.65
C LEU A 259 1.02 17.70 0.51
N SER A 260 1.48 18.32 1.59
CA SER A 260 2.03 19.69 1.53
C SER A 260 3.37 19.81 0.80
N ARG A 261 4.04 18.68 0.54
CA ARG A 261 5.39 18.61 -0.06
C ARG A 261 5.45 17.70 -1.29
N LEU A 262 4.33 17.49 -1.99
CA LEU A 262 4.30 16.65 -3.20
C LEU A 262 5.30 17.10 -4.28
N GLY A 263 5.59 18.40 -4.38
CA GLY A 263 6.60 18.92 -5.30
C GLY A 263 8.03 18.44 -5.00
N ASP A 264 8.33 18.03 -3.76
CA ASP A 264 9.62 17.44 -3.40
C ASP A 264 9.68 15.96 -3.84
N VAL A 265 8.55 15.27 -3.87
CA VAL A 265 8.42 13.85 -4.27
C VAL A 265 8.44 13.69 -5.79
N PHE A 266 7.70 14.57 -6.50
CA PHE A 266 7.50 14.52 -7.95
C PHE A 266 8.27 15.67 -8.64
N ARG A 267 9.59 15.52 -8.77
CA ARG A 267 10.47 16.53 -9.38
C ARG A 267 11.33 15.93 -10.49
N ASP A 268 12.10 16.77 -11.16
CA ASP A 268 13.10 16.41 -12.16
C ASP A 268 12.52 15.56 -13.32
N ASP A 269 12.97 14.33 -13.48
CA ASP A 269 12.57 13.42 -14.57
C ASP A 269 11.10 13.01 -14.54
N MET A 270 10.39 13.23 -13.44
CA MET A 270 8.97 12.86 -13.32
C MET A 270 8.10 13.56 -14.38
N ARG A 271 8.46 14.78 -14.79
CA ARG A 271 7.74 15.50 -15.87
C ARG A 271 7.78 14.75 -17.20
N ILE A 272 8.90 14.10 -17.51
CA ILE A 272 9.06 13.31 -18.75
C ILE A 272 8.17 12.07 -18.67
N HIS A 273 8.21 11.37 -17.54
CA HIS A 273 7.37 10.19 -17.32
C HIS A 273 5.89 10.51 -17.32
N PHE A 274 5.51 11.66 -16.76
CA PHE A 274 4.12 12.10 -16.75
C PHE A 274 3.64 12.54 -18.14
N ALA A 275 4.49 13.14 -18.98
CA ALA A 275 4.15 13.43 -20.37
C ALA A 275 3.83 12.14 -21.16
N GLU A 276 4.61 11.08 -20.96
CA GLU A 276 4.31 9.77 -21.56
C GLU A 276 3.01 9.15 -21.00
N GLN A 277 2.70 9.39 -19.72
CA GLN A 277 1.44 8.99 -19.10
C GLN A 277 0.24 9.71 -19.74
N LEU A 278 0.35 11.00 -19.97
CA LEU A 278 -0.68 11.79 -20.66
C LEU A 278 -0.91 11.31 -22.10
N ILE A 279 0.16 10.90 -22.80
CA ILE A 279 0.05 10.32 -24.15
C ILE A 279 -0.71 8.97 -24.10
N ASP A 280 -0.43 8.14 -23.11
CA ASP A 280 -1.17 6.89 -22.92
C ASP A 280 -2.65 7.16 -22.58
N LEU A 281 -2.94 8.14 -21.72
CA LEU A 281 -4.31 8.57 -21.41
C LEU A 281 -5.04 9.18 -22.60
N TRP A 282 -4.31 9.91 -23.45
CA TRP A 282 -4.84 10.39 -24.73
C TRP A 282 -5.34 9.25 -25.63
N HIS A 283 -4.69 8.10 -25.58
CA HIS A 283 -5.07 6.89 -26.31
C HIS A 283 -5.99 5.95 -25.49
N GLU A 284 -6.63 6.47 -24.44
CA GLU A 284 -7.59 5.74 -23.59
C GLU A 284 -7.01 4.50 -22.90
N LYS A 285 -5.70 4.49 -22.66
CA LYS A 285 -5.06 3.44 -21.86
C LYS A 285 -5.27 3.73 -20.38
N LEU A 286 -6.36 3.19 -19.83
CA LEU A 286 -6.78 3.40 -18.44
C LEU A 286 -6.08 2.46 -17.44
N TRP A 287 -5.13 1.65 -17.91
CA TRP A 287 -4.21 0.88 -17.11
C TRP A 287 -2.79 1.05 -17.66
N GLN A 288 -1.85 1.43 -16.81
CA GLN A 288 -0.49 1.74 -17.20
C GLN A 288 0.49 1.22 -16.17
N GLN A 289 1.71 0.89 -16.62
CA GLN A 289 2.84 0.55 -15.74
C GLN A 289 4.13 1.11 -16.30
N ARG A 290 5.02 1.58 -15.42
CA ARG A 290 6.34 2.09 -15.80
C ARG A 290 7.29 2.14 -14.62
N GLU A 291 8.59 2.13 -14.90
CA GLU A 291 9.60 2.44 -13.91
C GLU A 291 9.88 3.94 -13.93
N VAL A 292 9.84 4.57 -12.76
CA VAL A 292 10.08 6.02 -12.60
C VAL A 292 10.95 6.25 -11.38
N ILE A 293 11.51 7.46 -11.26
CA ILE A 293 12.26 7.88 -10.08
C ILE A 293 11.44 8.91 -9.33
N ASN A 294 11.14 8.61 -8.06
CA ASN A 294 10.56 9.55 -7.12
C ASN A 294 11.60 9.90 -6.04
N TYR A 295 11.30 10.90 -5.21
CA TYR A 295 12.19 11.33 -4.16
C TYR A 295 11.51 11.28 -2.80
N ALA A 296 12.16 10.68 -1.82
CA ALA A 296 11.71 10.76 -0.43
C ALA A 296 11.90 12.20 0.10
N LEU A 297 11.18 12.55 1.17
CA LEU A 297 11.22 13.91 1.73
C LEU A 297 12.60 14.31 2.31
N ASP A 298 13.48 13.34 2.55
CA ASP A 298 14.90 13.54 2.90
C ASP A 298 15.80 13.79 1.68
N GLY A 299 15.26 13.77 0.47
CA GLY A 299 15.96 13.97 -0.79
C GLY A 299 16.54 12.71 -1.42
N ARG A 300 16.38 11.53 -0.81
CA ARG A 300 16.84 10.24 -1.33
C ARG A 300 16.03 9.86 -2.57
N ALA A 301 16.71 9.52 -3.66
CA ALA A 301 16.07 8.95 -4.86
C ALA A 301 15.55 7.53 -4.58
N VAL A 302 14.35 7.25 -5.01
CA VAL A 302 13.67 5.96 -4.91
C VAL A 302 13.27 5.53 -6.32
N ASP A 303 13.89 4.45 -6.81
CA ASP A 303 13.42 3.80 -8.03
C ASP A 303 12.12 3.07 -7.74
N VAL A 304 11.05 3.43 -8.42
CA VAL A 304 9.74 2.83 -8.20
C VAL A 304 9.18 2.19 -9.47
N PHE A 305 8.55 1.05 -9.31
CA PHE A 305 7.66 0.48 -10.30
C PHE A 305 6.26 0.98 -10.02
N MET A 306 5.77 1.87 -10.87
CA MET A 306 4.45 2.49 -10.79
C MET A 306 3.44 1.69 -11.61
N GLN A 307 2.30 1.41 -11.03
CA GLN A 307 1.10 0.95 -11.72
C GLN A 307 -0.01 1.97 -11.46
N TRP A 308 -0.70 2.36 -12.51
CA TRP A 308 -1.76 3.36 -12.51
C TRP A 308 -3.00 2.78 -13.18
N SER A 309 -4.17 2.94 -12.56
CA SER A 309 -5.43 2.45 -13.10
C SER A 309 -6.63 3.27 -12.65
N VAL A 310 -7.60 3.49 -13.52
CA VAL A 310 -8.90 4.04 -13.16
C VAL A 310 -9.72 2.95 -12.46
N PHE A 311 -10.44 3.30 -11.38
CA PHE A 311 -11.36 2.37 -10.74
C PHE A 311 -12.48 1.93 -11.68
N PRO A 312 -12.92 0.66 -11.61
CA PRO A 312 -14.08 0.19 -12.38
C PRO A 312 -15.32 1.05 -12.14
N GLY A 313 -15.98 1.48 -13.22
CA GLY A 313 -17.14 2.35 -13.20
C GLY A 313 -16.82 3.86 -13.07
N ARG A 314 -15.52 4.24 -13.07
CA ARG A 314 -15.05 5.64 -13.05
C ARG A 314 -14.35 6.06 -14.35
N GLU A 315 -14.47 5.24 -15.40
CA GLU A 315 -13.82 5.46 -16.69
C GLU A 315 -14.35 6.71 -17.42
N ALA A 316 -15.57 7.14 -17.10
CA ALA A 316 -16.16 8.33 -17.69
C ALA A 316 -15.56 9.63 -17.13
N ASP A 317 -15.20 9.66 -15.85
CA ASP A 317 -14.87 10.90 -15.12
C ASP A 317 -13.44 10.93 -14.60
N TRP A 318 -12.79 9.78 -14.37
CA TRP A 318 -11.46 9.60 -13.75
C TRP A 318 -11.34 10.24 -12.36
N ASP A 319 -12.46 10.37 -11.66
CA ASP A 319 -12.53 10.95 -10.31
C ASP A 319 -11.97 10.04 -9.22
N GLN A 320 -11.70 8.76 -9.56
CA GLN A 320 -11.01 7.80 -8.70
C GLN A 320 -10.02 6.96 -9.50
N VAL A 321 -8.77 7.14 -9.18
CA VAL A 321 -7.63 6.47 -9.77
C VAL A 321 -6.81 5.82 -8.64
N LEU A 322 -6.38 4.59 -8.85
CA LEU A 322 -5.44 3.90 -7.98
C LEU A 322 -4.03 3.96 -8.57
N VAL A 323 -3.10 4.48 -7.81
CA VAL A 323 -1.66 4.38 -8.11
C VAL A 323 -0.99 3.50 -7.07
N SER A 324 -0.28 2.48 -7.51
CA SER A 324 0.57 1.67 -6.64
C SER A 324 2.04 1.89 -6.98
N LEU A 325 2.87 2.06 -5.96
CA LEU A 325 4.30 2.26 -6.09
C LEU A 325 5.05 1.18 -5.32
N THR A 326 5.87 0.42 -6.02
CA THR A 326 6.75 -0.59 -5.42
C THR A 326 8.19 -0.10 -5.50
N ASP A 327 8.88 0.00 -4.36
CA ASP A 327 10.32 0.35 -4.32
C ASP A 327 11.12 -0.80 -4.95
N ILE A 328 11.79 -0.49 -6.06
CA ILE A 328 12.67 -1.41 -6.80
C ILE A 328 14.16 -0.99 -6.71
N THR A 329 14.50 -0.05 -5.82
CA THR A 329 15.86 0.48 -5.69
C THR A 329 16.87 -0.63 -5.38
N ALA A 330 16.54 -1.52 -4.47
CA ALA A 330 17.41 -2.65 -4.14
C ALA A 330 17.60 -3.61 -5.33
N ARG A 331 16.52 -3.89 -6.09
CA ARG A 331 16.58 -4.70 -7.32
C ARG A 331 17.49 -4.05 -8.36
N LYS A 332 17.30 -2.76 -8.66
CA LYS A 332 18.14 -2.04 -9.63
C LYS A 332 19.61 -1.98 -9.24
N LYS A 333 19.89 -1.76 -7.96
CA LYS A 333 21.27 -1.82 -7.45
C LYS A 333 21.89 -3.20 -7.61
N ALA A 334 21.12 -4.26 -7.34
CA ALA A 334 21.57 -5.63 -7.53
C ALA A 334 21.81 -5.95 -9.01
N GLU A 335 20.90 -5.56 -9.92
CA GLU A 335 21.05 -5.71 -11.36
C GLU A 335 22.30 -4.99 -11.87
N ALA A 336 22.51 -3.73 -11.50
CA ALA A 336 23.69 -2.96 -11.85
C ALA A 336 24.99 -3.59 -11.29
N TYR A 337 24.92 -4.15 -10.08
CA TYR A 337 26.06 -4.84 -9.48
C TYR A 337 26.35 -6.17 -10.18
N VAL A 338 25.36 -6.94 -10.56
CA VAL A 338 25.52 -8.16 -11.37
C VAL A 338 26.12 -7.83 -12.73
N GLU A 339 25.65 -6.79 -13.41
CA GLU A 339 26.23 -6.31 -14.65
C GLU A 339 27.70 -5.89 -14.48
N PHE A 340 27.99 -5.18 -13.39
CA PHE A 340 29.36 -4.83 -13.04
C PHE A 340 30.24 -6.06 -12.84
N LEU A 341 29.77 -7.06 -12.08
CA LEU A 341 30.50 -8.33 -11.86
C LEU A 341 30.70 -9.12 -13.15
N GLY A 342 29.75 -9.05 -14.06
CA GLY A 342 29.86 -9.68 -15.39
C GLY A 342 30.99 -9.10 -16.25
N LYS A 343 31.37 -7.85 -16.02
CA LYS A 343 32.34 -7.11 -16.84
C LYS A 343 33.65 -6.77 -16.12
N HIS A 344 33.66 -6.72 -14.79
CA HIS A 344 34.80 -6.19 -14.00
C HIS A 344 35.37 -7.19 -13.02
N ASP A 345 36.68 -7.06 -12.73
CA ASP A 345 37.36 -7.73 -11.61
C ASP A 345 37.01 -7.00 -10.30
N VAL A 346 36.56 -7.75 -9.31
CA VAL A 346 36.06 -7.21 -8.03
C VAL A 346 37.14 -6.48 -7.25
N LEU A 347 38.38 -6.99 -7.33
CA LEU A 347 39.51 -6.46 -6.56
C LEU A 347 40.04 -5.15 -7.16
N THR A 348 40.35 -5.15 -8.45
CA THR A 348 41.03 -4.05 -9.14
C THR A 348 40.09 -3.06 -9.81
N LYS A 349 38.80 -3.41 -9.95
CA LYS A 349 37.78 -2.63 -10.68
C LYS A 349 38.08 -2.42 -12.17
N LEU A 350 39.10 -3.07 -12.70
CA LEU A 350 39.36 -3.19 -14.13
C LEU A 350 38.36 -4.13 -14.78
N TYR A 351 38.37 -4.20 -16.11
CA TYR A 351 37.61 -5.25 -16.79
C TYR A 351 38.12 -6.64 -16.40
N ASN A 352 37.24 -7.62 -16.40
CA ASN A 352 37.58 -9.01 -16.14
C ASN A 352 37.99 -9.74 -17.43
N ARG A 353 38.42 -10.99 -17.28
CA ARG A 353 38.83 -11.84 -18.38
C ARG A 353 37.73 -12.03 -19.43
N ALA A 354 36.48 -12.23 -19.01
CA ALA A 354 35.35 -12.45 -19.94
C ALA A 354 35.15 -11.24 -20.85
N TYR A 355 35.08 -10.04 -20.28
CA TYR A 355 34.96 -8.81 -21.06
C TYR A 355 36.14 -8.59 -22.01
N TYR A 356 37.37 -8.90 -21.57
CA TYR A 356 38.55 -8.82 -22.41
C TYR A 356 38.47 -9.74 -23.63
N GLU A 357 38.02 -11.00 -23.46
CA GLU A 357 37.89 -11.99 -24.53
C GLU A 357 36.82 -11.54 -25.56
N ASP A 358 35.68 -10.99 -25.08
CA ASP A 358 34.63 -10.45 -25.94
C ASP A 358 35.12 -9.22 -26.74
N GLU A 359 35.82 -8.31 -26.06
CA GLU A 359 36.35 -7.10 -26.70
C GLU A 359 37.46 -7.43 -27.73
N LEU A 360 38.35 -8.38 -27.41
CA LEU A 360 39.35 -8.90 -28.32
C LEU A 360 38.70 -9.48 -29.60
N ALA A 361 37.66 -10.29 -29.44
CA ALA A 361 36.89 -10.84 -30.54
C ALA A 361 36.17 -9.77 -31.36
N ARG A 362 35.65 -8.72 -30.73
CA ARG A 362 35.02 -7.56 -31.38
C ARG A 362 36.03 -6.79 -32.22
N LEU A 363 37.18 -6.46 -31.63
CA LEU A 363 38.24 -5.70 -32.30
C LEU A 363 38.83 -6.50 -33.48
N GLY A 364 38.99 -7.83 -33.32
CA GLY A 364 39.46 -8.69 -34.40
C GLY A 364 38.54 -8.73 -35.63
N ARG A 365 37.24 -8.41 -35.46
CA ARG A 365 36.26 -8.37 -36.58
C ARG A 365 36.02 -6.99 -37.15
N LYS A 366 36.01 -5.94 -36.30
CA LYS A 366 35.47 -4.62 -36.67
C LYS A 366 36.48 -3.48 -36.51
N GLY A 367 37.67 -3.72 -35.92
CA GLY A 367 38.60 -2.67 -35.59
C GLY A 367 38.08 -1.69 -34.49
N PRO A 368 38.55 -0.46 -34.44
CA PRO A 368 39.41 0.27 -35.39
C PRO A 368 40.86 -0.20 -35.43
N TRP A 369 41.45 -0.24 -36.58
CA TRP A 369 42.84 -0.64 -36.84
C TRP A 369 43.78 0.56 -36.92
N PRO A 370 45.09 0.41 -36.54
CA PRO A 370 45.72 -0.77 -35.96
C PRO A 370 45.26 -1.01 -34.52
N VAL A 371 45.41 -2.24 -34.01
CA VAL A 371 45.13 -2.58 -32.61
C VAL A 371 46.43 -3.02 -31.93
N SER A 372 46.85 -2.31 -30.93
CA SER A 372 47.96 -2.72 -30.10
C SER A 372 47.54 -3.42 -28.85
N VAL A 373 48.28 -4.45 -28.47
CA VAL A 373 48.06 -5.25 -27.24
C VAL A 373 49.25 -5.06 -26.32
N VAL A 374 49.00 -4.80 -25.04
CA VAL A 374 50.02 -4.74 -24.00
C VAL A 374 49.73 -5.79 -22.95
N ALA A 375 50.66 -6.70 -22.74
CA ALA A 375 50.64 -7.69 -21.67
C ALA A 375 51.46 -7.18 -20.48
N VAL A 376 50.92 -7.28 -19.28
CA VAL A 376 51.55 -6.78 -18.04
C VAL A 376 51.46 -7.84 -16.95
N ASP A 377 52.54 -8.03 -16.24
CA ASP A 377 52.64 -8.94 -15.11
C ASP A 377 53.24 -8.21 -13.89
N LEU A 378 52.58 -8.42 -12.72
CA LEU A 378 53.04 -7.80 -11.47
C LEU A 378 54.15 -8.65 -10.82
N ASN A 379 55.31 -8.10 -10.75
CA ASN A 379 56.51 -8.75 -10.20
C ASN A 379 56.40 -8.92 -8.66
N GLY A 380 56.81 -10.08 -8.15
CA GLY A 380 57.01 -10.30 -6.74
C GLY A 380 55.75 -10.49 -5.89
N LEU A 381 54.56 -10.57 -6.48
CA LEU A 381 53.30 -10.74 -5.73
C LEU A 381 53.35 -11.89 -4.74
N LYS A 382 53.89 -13.08 -5.13
CA LYS A 382 54.02 -14.21 -4.23
C LYS A 382 54.90 -13.92 -3.01
N VAL A 383 56.02 -13.22 -3.21
CA VAL A 383 56.91 -12.85 -2.09
C VAL A 383 56.19 -11.93 -1.10
N VAL A 384 55.45 -10.98 -1.61
CA VAL A 384 54.62 -10.05 -0.78
C VAL A 384 53.57 -10.82 0.01
N ASN A 385 52.87 -11.72 -0.65
CA ASN A 385 51.85 -12.59 0.03
C ASN A 385 52.49 -13.46 1.14
N ASP A 386 53.65 -14.08 0.85
CA ASP A 386 54.32 -14.96 1.79
C ASP A 386 54.94 -14.17 2.99
N GLN A 387 55.38 -12.94 2.80
CA GLN A 387 56.02 -12.11 3.85
C GLN A 387 55.03 -11.25 4.65
N PHE A 388 54.02 -10.67 3.99
CA PHE A 388 53.15 -9.66 4.59
C PHE A 388 51.64 -10.06 4.59
N GLY A 389 51.34 -11.23 3.97
CA GLY A 389 49.95 -11.73 3.88
C GLY A 389 49.20 -11.24 2.65
N HIS A 390 48.07 -11.94 2.39
CA HIS A 390 47.24 -11.68 1.20
C HIS A 390 46.65 -10.28 1.13
N ALA A 391 46.44 -9.60 2.28
CA ALA A 391 45.89 -8.23 2.31
C ALA A 391 46.85 -7.22 1.64
N ASP A 392 48.15 -7.38 1.85
CA ASP A 392 49.17 -6.53 1.23
C ASP A 392 49.35 -6.83 -0.25
N GLY A 393 49.27 -8.11 -0.66
CA GLY A 393 49.23 -8.51 -2.06
C GLY A 393 47.99 -7.96 -2.78
N ASP A 394 46.83 -8.02 -2.16
CA ASP A 394 45.60 -7.38 -2.67
C ASP A 394 45.74 -5.87 -2.82
N GLY A 395 46.41 -5.23 -1.86
CA GLY A 395 46.75 -3.82 -1.94
C GLY A 395 47.64 -3.49 -3.16
N LEU A 396 48.65 -4.35 -3.42
CA LEU A 396 49.53 -4.20 -4.57
C LEU A 396 48.78 -4.39 -5.89
N LEU A 397 47.88 -5.35 -5.97
CA LEU A 397 46.98 -5.59 -7.13
C LEU A 397 46.06 -4.39 -7.40
N ARG A 398 45.44 -3.80 -6.36
CA ARG A 398 44.60 -2.58 -6.50
C ARG A 398 45.41 -1.42 -7.06
N ARG A 399 46.62 -1.17 -6.49
CA ARG A 399 47.53 -0.13 -6.96
C ARG A 399 47.95 -0.35 -8.42
N THR A 400 48.20 -1.61 -8.83
CA THR A 400 48.46 -1.95 -10.25
C THR A 400 47.28 -1.53 -11.12
N GLY A 401 46.04 -1.87 -10.72
CA GLY A 401 44.84 -1.51 -11.45
C GLY A 401 44.69 0.00 -11.61
N GLU A 402 44.91 0.79 -10.56
CA GLU A 402 44.87 2.24 -10.56
C GLU A 402 45.90 2.85 -11.52
N VAL A 403 47.14 2.37 -11.42
CA VAL A 403 48.24 2.80 -12.27
C VAL A 403 47.96 2.56 -13.74
N LEU A 404 47.54 1.34 -14.08
CA LEU A 404 47.22 0.97 -15.48
C LEU A 404 46.06 1.79 -16.03
N LYS A 405 44.98 1.94 -15.28
CA LYS A 405 43.82 2.74 -15.68
C LYS A 405 44.16 4.19 -15.91
N LYS A 406 44.98 4.78 -15.03
CA LYS A 406 45.42 6.18 -15.14
C LYS A 406 46.35 6.43 -16.30
N ALA A 407 47.22 5.49 -16.61
CA ALA A 407 48.22 5.62 -17.68
C ALA A 407 47.65 5.52 -19.09
N VAL A 408 46.53 4.75 -19.25
CA VAL A 408 46.07 4.35 -20.57
C VAL A 408 44.92 5.23 -21.12
N GLY A 409 44.09 5.82 -20.23
CA GLY A 409 42.94 6.65 -20.62
C GLY A 409 41.66 5.84 -20.91
N GLU A 410 40.54 6.55 -21.18
CA GLU A 410 39.22 5.99 -21.22
C GLU A 410 38.86 5.12 -22.45
N GLN A 411 39.57 5.30 -23.56
CA GLN A 411 39.26 4.58 -24.83
C GLN A 411 39.87 3.19 -24.92
N ALA A 412 40.60 2.74 -23.93
CA ALA A 412 41.27 1.46 -23.92
C ALA A 412 40.58 0.46 -23.00
N CYS A 413 40.65 -0.82 -23.37
CA CYS A 413 40.24 -1.90 -22.49
C CYS A 413 41.43 -2.31 -21.62
N VAL A 414 41.38 -2.04 -20.32
CA VAL A 414 42.36 -2.49 -19.33
C VAL A 414 41.72 -3.58 -18.48
N ALA A 415 42.25 -4.80 -18.53
CA ALA A 415 41.65 -5.97 -17.91
C ALA A 415 42.65 -6.73 -17.02
N ARG A 416 42.15 -7.31 -15.93
CA ARG A 416 42.87 -8.33 -15.17
C ARG A 416 42.41 -9.71 -15.63
N ILE A 417 43.38 -10.53 -16.11
CA ILE A 417 43.09 -11.83 -16.71
C ILE A 417 43.11 -12.93 -15.65
N GLY A 418 43.94 -12.80 -14.63
CA GLY A 418 44.03 -13.71 -13.52
C GLY A 418 45.30 -13.45 -12.69
N GLY A 419 45.30 -13.84 -11.42
CA GLY A 419 46.48 -13.71 -10.56
C GLY A 419 47.13 -12.34 -10.60
N ASP A 420 48.34 -12.26 -11.13
CA ASP A 420 49.20 -11.09 -11.32
C ASP A 420 49.22 -10.56 -12.77
N GLU A 421 48.38 -11.14 -13.69
CA GLU A 421 48.39 -10.84 -15.11
C GLU A 421 47.29 -9.86 -15.51
N PHE A 422 47.71 -8.85 -16.32
CA PHE A 422 46.84 -7.82 -16.87
C PHE A 422 47.05 -7.70 -18.38
N MET A 423 45.99 -7.38 -19.10
CA MET A 423 46.03 -7.13 -20.52
C MET A 423 45.40 -5.78 -20.86
N ILE A 424 45.95 -5.11 -21.86
CA ILE A 424 45.45 -3.84 -22.34
C ILE A 424 45.26 -3.91 -23.86
N LEU A 425 44.08 -3.54 -24.32
CA LEU A 425 43.75 -3.39 -25.74
C LEU A 425 43.70 -1.90 -26.08
N LEU A 426 44.44 -1.53 -27.11
CA LEU A 426 44.60 -0.13 -27.57
C LEU A 426 44.09 -0.02 -29.03
N PRO A 427 42.76 0.17 -29.21
CA PRO A 427 42.18 0.30 -30.54
C PRO A 427 42.64 1.62 -31.19
N GLY A 428 42.97 1.56 -32.51
CA GLY A 428 43.46 2.69 -33.27
C GLY A 428 44.86 3.16 -32.94
N ARG A 429 45.62 2.41 -32.10
CA ARG A 429 47.03 2.77 -31.72
C ARG A 429 48.00 1.83 -32.45
N ASP A 430 49.01 2.43 -33.10
CA ASP A 430 50.12 1.72 -33.70
C ASP A 430 51.22 1.39 -32.67
N GLU A 431 52.33 0.82 -33.13
CA GLU A 431 53.46 0.44 -32.30
C GLU A 431 54.08 1.62 -31.53
N ARG A 432 54.12 2.81 -32.11
CA ARG A 432 54.62 4.02 -31.46
C ARG A 432 53.62 4.46 -30.35
N GLY A 433 52.36 4.40 -30.66
CA GLY A 433 51.32 4.71 -29.66
C GLY A 433 51.32 3.72 -28.49
N ALA A 434 51.59 2.43 -28.76
CA ALA A 434 51.73 1.41 -27.70
C ALA A 434 53.02 1.70 -26.84
N ALA A 435 54.15 1.98 -27.49
CA ALA A 435 55.38 2.32 -26.77
C ALA A 435 55.22 3.57 -25.87
N THR A 436 54.48 4.59 -26.34
CA THR A 436 54.16 5.76 -25.52
C THR A 436 53.32 5.40 -24.28
N VAL A 437 52.35 4.50 -24.42
CA VAL A 437 51.54 4.01 -23.29
C VAL A 437 52.40 3.24 -22.30
N VAL A 438 53.33 2.39 -22.76
CA VAL A 438 54.26 1.66 -21.89
C VAL A 438 55.16 2.60 -21.11
N GLU A 439 55.70 3.64 -21.78
CA GLU A 439 56.50 4.67 -21.11
C GLU A 439 55.65 5.42 -20.05
N GLN A 440 54.41 5.75 -20.37
CA GLN A 440 53.52 6.43 -19.43
C GLN A 440 53.18 5.52 -18.22
N ILE A 441 52.98 4.20 -18.42
CA ILE A 441 52.82 3.24 -17.32
C ILE A 441 54.05 3.29 -16.41
N GLY A 442 55.27 3.29 -16.96
CA GLY A 442 56.50 3.40 -16.18
C GLY A 442 56.55 4.67 -15.34
N LYS A 443 56.24 5.84 -15.90
CA LYS A 443 56.18 7.12 -15.17
C LYS A 443 55.16 7.09 -14.02
N VAL A 444 53.97 6.53 -14.26
CA VAL A 444 52.93 6.43 -13.23
C VAL A 444 53.33 5.42 -12.14
N VAL A 445 54.02 4.32 -12.47
CA VAL A 445 54.60 3.34 -11.51
C VAL A 445 55.65 4.06 -10.60
N GLU A 446 56.55 4.83 -11.18
CA GLU A 446 57.56 5.57 -10.41
C GLU A 446 56.90 6.59 -9.46
N LEU A 447 55.92 7.35 -9.93
CA LEU A 447 55.18 8.29 -9.11
C LEU A 447 54.41 7.56 -7.97
N ASN A 448 53.76 6.43 -8.26
CA ASN A 448 53.10 5.62 -7.26
C ASN A 448 54.11 5.13 -6.19
N ASN A 449 55.30 4.67 -6.60
CA ASN A 449 56.35 4.20 -5.68
C ASN A 449 56.95 5.32 -4.81
N GLN A 450 56.93 6.57 -5.26
CA GLN A 450 57.33 7.72 -4.43
C GLN A 450 56.26 8.04 -3.37
N PHE A 451 55.00 7.87 -3.69
CA PHE A 451 53.90 8.20 -2.80
C PHE A 451 53.67 7.11 -1.73
N TYR A 452 53.87 5.83 -2.07
CA TYR A 452 53.68 4.69 -1.16
C TYR A 452 55.02 4.15 -0.68
N PRO A 453 55.49 4.45 0.55
CA PRO A 453 56.78 4.07 1.06
C PRO A 453 56.93 2.57 1.42
N GLY A 454 55.88 1.75 1.26
CA GLY A 454 55.87 0.30 1.51
C GLY A 454 56.44 -0.50 0.34
N THR A 455 55.79 -1.65 0.05
CA THR A 455 56.17 -2.53 -1.05
C THR A 455 56.15 -1.82 -2.39
N ARG A 456 57.28 -1.80 -3.09
CA ARG A 456 57.41 -1.15 -4.40
C ARG A 456 56.64 -1.91 -5.45
N LEU A 457 55.87 -1.21 -6.28
CA LEU A 457 55.25 -1.71 -7.47
C LEU A 457 56.30 -1.91 -8.57
N SER A 458 56.37 -3.10 -9.16
CA SER A 458 57.23 -3.43 -10.29
C SER A 458 56.46 -4.24 -11.31
N LEU A 459 56.49 -3.86 -12.57
CA LEU A 459 55.75 -4.47 -13.66
C LEU A 459 56.71 -4.98 -14.76
N SER A 460 56.43 -6.14 -15.28
CA SER A 460 57.04 -6.67 -16.51
C SER A 460 56.01 -6.46 -17.65
N ILE A 461 56.47 -5.78 -18.74
CA ILE A 461 55.56 -5.34 -19.78
C ILE A 461 56.08 -5.79 -21.15
N GLY A 462 55.17 -6.33 -21.98
CA GLY A 462 55.41 -6.62 -23.37
C GLY A 462 54.29 -6.05 -24.24
N HIS A 463 54.57 -5.56 -25.41
CA HIS A 463 53.54 -5.06 -26.33
C HIS A 463 53.77 -5.52 -27.77
N ALA A 464 52.70 -5.58 -28.56
CA ALA A 464 52.74 -5.91 -29.98
C ALA A 464 51.56 -5.24 -30.70
N THR A 465 51.68 -4.98 -31.99
CA THR A 465 50.69 -4.28 -32.76
C THR A 465 50.18 -5.17 -33.92
N CYS A 466 48.87 -5.21 -34.04
CA CYS A 466 48.14 -5.90 -35.12
C CYS A 466 47.71 -4.91 -36.18
N LEU A 467 48.09 -5.16 -37.43
CA LEU A 467 47.60 -4.41 -38.58
C LEU A 467 46.32 -5.02 -39.13
N GLN A 468 45.62 -4.27 -39.96
CA GLN A 468 44.43 -4.79 -40.62
C GLN A 468 44.79 -5.99 -41.49
N GLY A 469 44.12 -7.11 -41.29
CA GLY A 469 44.38 -8.37 -42.03
C GLY A 469 45.23 -9.39 -41.25
N ASP A 470 45.90 -8.98 -40.19
CA ASP A 470 46.63 -9.89 -39.27
C ASP A 470 45.68 -10.66 -38.36
N ARG A 471 46.20 -11.72 -37.76
CA ARG A 471 45.48 -12.49 -36.72
C ARG A 471 45.75 -11.89 -35.33
N LEU A 472 44.79 -11.16 -34.78
CA LEU A 472 44.94 -10.49 -33.50
C LEU A 472 45.40 -11.45 -32.37
N ASN A 473 44.96 -12.70 -32.37
CA ASN A 473 45.37 -13.72 -31.38
C ASN A 473 46.88 -14.03 -31.42
N GLU A 474 47.54 -13.97 -32.60
CA GLU A 474 49.00 -14.16 -32.72
C GLU A 474 49.76 -12.95 -32.15
N VAL A 475 49.18 -11.76 -32.29
CA VAL A 475 49.73 -10.53 -31.69
C VAL A 475 49.63 -10.55 -30.16
N VAL A 476 48.51 -11.08 -29.61
CA VAL A 476 48.39 -11.34 -28.15
C VAL A 476 49.50 -12.24 -27.64
N LYS A 477 49.78 -13.39 -28.31
CA LYS A 477 50.88 -14.30 -27.97
C LYS A 477 52.25 -13.62 -28.06
N LEU A 478 52.44 -12.74 -29.01
CA LEU A 478 53.69 -12.03 -29.16
C LEU A 478 53.93 -11.00 -28.01
N ALA A 479 52.87 -10.28 -27.63
CA ALA A 479 52.90 -9.38 -26.49
C ALA A 479 53.23 -10.11 -25.20
N ASP A 480 52.58 -11.25 -24.97
CA ASP A 480 52.80 -12.13 -23.82
C ASP A 480 54.25 -12.69 -23.80
N SER A 481 54.77 -13.15 -24.93
CA SER A 481 56.14 -13.62 -25.04
C SER A 481 57.16 -12.51 -24.68
N ARG A 482 56.94 -11.27 -25.14
CA ARG A 482 57.79 -10.12 -24.79
C ARG A 482 57.72 -9.75 -23.29
N MET A 483 56.52 -9.81 -22.71
CA MET A 483 56.31 -9.60 -21.26
C MET A 483 57.05 -10.69 -20.44
N TYR A 484 56.96 -11.95 -20.84
CA TYR A 484 57.66 -13.03 -20.17
C TYR A 484 59.19 -12.88 -20.25
N GLN A 485 59.72 -12.41 -21.39
CA GLN A 485 61.13 -12.08 -21.51
C GLN A 485 61.54 -10.99 -20.52
N ALA A 486 60.77 -9.88 -20.43
CA ALA A 486 61.00 -8.79 -19.48
C ALA A 486 60.95 -9.31 -18.00
N LYS A 487 60.05 -10.26 -17.71
CA LYS A 487 59.99 -10.91 -16.39
C LYS A 487 61.24 -11.73 -16.07
N ARG A 488 61.77 -12.47 -17.01
CA ARG A 488 63.02 -13.23 -16.84
C ARG A 488 64.22 -12.30 -16.60
N ASP A 489 64.32 -11.21 -17.36
CA ASP A 489 65.41 -10.25 -17.23
C ASP A 489 65.35 -9.53 -15.86
N TYR A 490 64.16 -9.20 -15.37
CA TYR A 490 63.96 -8.67 -14.00
C TYR A 490 64.46 -9.62 -12.92
N TYR A 491 64.11 -10.92 -12.94
CA TYR A 491 64.57 -11.83 -11.92
C TYR A 491 66.06 -12.19 -12.04
N THR A 492 66.61 -12.16 -13.25
CA THR A 492 68.06 -12.36 -13.47
C THR A 492 68.88 -11.22 -12.87
N THR A 493 68.40 -9.97 -13.04
CA THR A 493 69.04 -8.79 -12.47
C THR A 493 68.99 -8.82 -10.94
N LEU A 494 67.82 -9.12 -10.36
CA LEU A 494 67.62 -9.30 -8.93
C LEU A 494 68.55 -10.38 -8.31
N ALA A 495 68.71 -11.50 -8.98
CA ALA A 495 69.59 -12.58 -8.53
C ALA A 495 71.07 -12.19 -8.56
N ASN A 496 71.48 -11.35 -9.53
CA ASN A 496 72.85 -10.82 -9.65
C ASN A 496 73.13 -9.73 -8.61
N GLU A 497 72.16 -8.89 -8.27
CA GLU A 497 72.31 -7.88 -7.18
C GLU A 497 72.48 -8.56 -5.82
N ARG A 498 71.67 -9.58 -5.49
CA ARG A 498 71.76 -10.34 -4.24
C ARG A 498 73.07 -11.13 -4.08
N ARG A 499 73.84 -11.37 -5.15
CA ARG A 499 75.14 -11.99 -5.11
C ARG A 499 76.27 -11.00 -4.93
N ARG A 500 76.03 -9.71 -5.07
CA ARG A 500 76.99 -8.61 -4.91
C ARG A 500 76.95 -7.97 -3.53
N ASP A 501 75.83 -8.12 -2.82
CA ASP A 501 75.69 -7.80 -1.39
C ASP A 501 76.05 -9.04 -0.52
#